data_7732f4dff99509967bd7961a13f65f5d
#
_entry.id   7732f4dff99509967bd7961a13f65f5d
#
_cell.length_a   1.000
_cell.length_b   1.000
_cell.length_c   1.000
_cell.angle_alpha   90.00
_cell.angle_beta   90.00
_cell.angle_gamma   90.00
#
_symmetry.space_group_name_H-M   'P 1'
#
loop_
_entity.id
_entity.type
_entity.pdbx_description
1 polymer ?
#
loop_
_entity_poly.entity_id
_entity_poly.type
_entity_poly.pdbx_seq_one_letter_code
_entity_poly.pdbx_strand_id
1 'polypeptide(L)'
;MQKISFLLFLFLIGLSNSKAQVIQKIYFDRFTHYTIEDWVTYAPATDITAVEIGDDYVYFGTRLGGILRYHLYDDYWDFPFTTSSGLRSNHILALSYDADNRQLYAKTPKGVDVYNFAFQYWQPAQNGMPPPRQPDPEEIKYYRQQKNRARFPAYYRPSLRELPDLFTDRAYLFRPPDEIIDPYNRIFHLKSIGVVDKFNRLWMATDGLGPALINLTDNTLHLMPRSIANIFPKAVYLDDSDIWIGGLSNGLTPSGICLWQNDTDIWKYYEAGLIMGIANHDVTAIDGDRRFVFFGTELGVVRYDKKKDEWSTFTRAQRLLSEQINDLRVIGNKLYIATERGINWLDIGFKNIQRSKDTKLNSIPVRKIAFDDSLLYLATAYGIYRYDPRLDKISVLKTGSAVFDVNIGAVGLHRDTLWFAGDNGIAFYDPAHKQWRSFTQIRFRFHDMAFTPHFVWFATDRGLLKYDVNENYWYLYTTNDGLASNHVYRITVDDTDLWLATKGGVTVFRWYRPGKSE
;
A
#
# COMPACT_ATOMS: atom_id res chain seq x y z
N MET A 1 12.71 22.30 -79.00
CA MET A 1 13.33 21.44 -78.04
C MET A 1 14.01 22.33 -77.01
N GLN A 2 13.32 22.59 -75.89
CA GLN A 2 13.75 23.49 -74.82
C GLN A 2 14.59 22.72 -73.81
N LYS A 3 15.77 23.22 -73.57
CA LYS A 3 16.61 22.77 -72.45
C LYS A 3 16.25 23.59 -71.20
N ILE A 4 15.75 22.93 -70.19
CA ILE A 4 15.50 23.51 -68.86
C ILE A 4 16.79 23.40 -68.03
N SER A 5 17.35 24.57 -67.69
CA SER A 5 18.48 24.70 -66.75
C SER A 5 17.94 24.61 -65.32
N PHE A 6 18.44 23.64 -64.57
CA PHE A 6 18.22 23.55 -63.11
C PHE A 6 19.28 24.38 -62.39
N LEU A 7 18.86 25.48 -61.76
CA LEU A 7 19.70 26.28 -60.87
C LEU A 7 19.74 25.59 -59.49
N LEU A 8 20.92 25.12 -59.10
CA LEU A 8 21.19 24.62 -57.77
C LEU A 8 21.44 25.83 -56.83
N PHE A 9 20.50 26.14 -55.97
CA PHE A 9 20.70 27.09 -54.88
C PHE A 9 21.32 26.33 -53.69
N LEU A 10 22.62 26.51 -53.48
CA LEU A 10 23.31 26.10 -52.25
C LEU A 10 22.96 27.07 -51.13
N PHE A 11 22.04 26.67 -50.26
CA PHE A 11 21.85 27.32 -48.99
C PHE A 11 22.88 26.76 -48.00
N LEU A 12 23.90 27.53 -47.70
CA LEU A 12 24.76 27.34 -46.54
C LEU A 12 23.94 27.63 -45.27
N ILE A 13 23.33 26.60 -44.68
CA ILE A 13 22.75 26.66 -43.35
C ILE A 13 23.89 26.38 -42.39
N GLY A 14 24.24 27.40 -41.62
CA GLY A 14 25.23 27.31 -40.54
C GLY A 14 24.84 26.16 -39.58
N LEU A 15 25.74 25.23 -39.43
CA LEU A 15 25.69 24.19 -38.39
C LEU A 15 25.82 24.86 -37.02
N SER A 16 24.71 25.32 -36.47
CA SER A 16 24.61 25.46 -35.03
C SER A 16 24.60 24.06 -34.47
N ASN A 17 25.56 23.71 -33.63
CA ASN A 17 25.59 22.49 -32.85
C ASN A 17 24.44 22.45 -31.84
N SER A 18 23.20 22.32 -32.30
CA SER A 18 22.11 21.78 -31.53
C SER A 18 22.30 20.28 -31.54
N LYS A 19 22.88 19.71 -30.47
CA LYS A 19 22.83 18.28 -30.22
C LYS A 19 21.36 17.90 -30.33
N ALA A 20 21.00 17.15 -31.38
CA ALA A 20 19.69 16.60 -31.57
C ALA A 20 19.34 15.82 -30.28
N GLN A 21 18.40 16.34 -29.51
CA GLN A 21 17.76 15.56 -28.47
C GLN A 21 17.09 14.40 -29.18
N VAL A 22 17.62 13.21 -29.02
CA VAL A 22 16.94 12.00 -29.47
C VAL A 22 15.60 11.98 -28.74
N ILE A 23 14.52 12.29 -29.46
CA ILE A 23 13.16 12.13 -28.96
C ILE A 23 12.95 10.64 -28.84
N GLN A 24 13.22 10.13 -27.66
CA GLN A 24 12.97 8.75 -27.33
C GLN A 24 11.46 8.54 -27.35
N LYS A 25 10.97 7.75 -28.29
CA LYS A 25 9.57 7.31 -28.28
C LYS A 25 9.38 6.50 -27.00
N ILE A 26 8.54 7.01 -26.09
CA ILE A 26 8.08 6.25 -24.95
C ILE A 26 7.08 5.23 -25.50
N TYR A 27 7.50 4.01 -25.67
CA TYR A 27 6.62 2.91 -25.99
C TYR A 27 5.95 2.47 -24.69
N PHE A 28 4.69 2.80 -24.53
CA PHE A 28 3.81 2.13 -23.58
C PHE A 28 3.39 0.80 -24.19
N ASP A 29 4.33 -0.11 -24.32
CA ASP A 29 4.02 -1.41 -24.87
C ASP A 29 3.22 -2.22 -23.86
N ARG A 30 2.14 -2.87 -24.33
CA ARG A 30 1.23 -3.64 -23.47
C ARG A 30 1.74 -5.07 -23.19
N PHE A 31 2.91 -5.42 -23.65
CA PHE A 31 3.50 -6.73 -23.45
C PHE A 31 4.47 -6.66 -22.28
N THR A 32 3.97 -6.98 -21.08
CA THR A 32 4.82 -7.18 -19.91
C THR A 32 5.07 -8.68 -19.77
N HIS A 33 6.23 -9.07 -19.26
CA HIS A 33 6.52 -10.44 -18.84
C HIS A 33 5.82 -10.78 -17.52
N TYR A 34 5.21 -9.80 -16.86
CA TYR A 34 4.49 -9.97 -15.61
C TYR A 34 3.04 -10.34 -15.87
N THR A 35 2.55 -11.24 -15.04
CA THR A 35 1.17 -11.70 -15.04
C THR A 35 0.41 -11.08 -13.88
N ILE A 36 -0.90 -11.25 -13.85
CA ILE A 36 -1.73 -10.77 -12.75
C ILE A 36 -1.34 -11.37 -11.38
N GLU A 37 -0.71 -12.53 -11.37
CA GLU A 37 -0.22 -13.20 -10.16
C GLU A 37 1.01 -12.52 -9.53
N ASP A 38 1.69 -11.66 -10.29
CA ASP A 38 2.83 -10.90 -9.79
C ASP A 38 2.39 -9.69 -8.95
N TRP A 39 1.08 -9.46 -8.83
CA TRP A 39 0.49 -8.34 -8.14
C TRP A 39 -0.44 -8.82 -7.02
N VAL A 40 -0.12 -8.44 -5.79
CA VAL A 40 -0.95 -8.72 -4.62
C VAL A 40 -1.35 -7.41 -3.97
N THR A 41 -2.64 -7.19 -3.74
CA THR A 41 -3.12 -5.97 -3.10
C THR A 41 -3.81 -6.25 -1.78
N TYR A 42 -3.38 -5.54 -0.75
CA TYR A 42 -4.02 -5.45 0.57
C TYR A 42 -4.77 -4.13 0.66
N ALA A 43 -6.09 -4.22 0.82
CA ALA A 43 -6.98 -3.06 0.97
C ALA A 43 -7.80 -3.22 2.25
N PRO A 44 -8.49 -2.18 2.78
CA PRO A 44 -9.28 -2.31 4.00
C PRO A 44 -10.34 -3.40 3.89
N ALA A 45 -10.28 -4.41 4.75
CA ALA A 45 -11.14 -5.60 4.70
C ALA A 45 -11.75 -5.95 6.07
N THR A 46 -11.99 -4.97 6.92
CA THR A 46 -12.55 -5.16 8.27
C THR A 46 -14.05 -5.32 8.29
N ASP A 47 -14.76 -4.83 7.26
CA ASP A 47 -16.23 -4.94 7.12
C ASP A 47 -16.56 -6.11 6.17
N ILE A 48 -16.97 -7.24 6.73
CA ILE A 48 -17.31 -8.46 6.00
C ILE A 48 -18.75 -8.39 5.51
N THR A 49 -18.97 -8.65 4.24
CA THR A 49 -20.28 -8.54 3.58
C THR A 49 -20.85 -9.86 3.11
N ALA A 50 -20.02 -10.90 3.00
CA ALA A 50 -20.43 -12.24 2.60
C ALA A 50 -19.47 -13.28 3.16
N VAL A 51 -19.97 -14.49 3.44
CA VAL A 51 -19.16 -15.64 3.84
C VAL A 51 -19.63 -16.87 3.06
N GLU A 52 -18.69 -17.58 2.44
CA GLU A 52 -18.96 -18.81 1.69
C GLU A 52 -17.85 -19.85 1.90
N ILE A 53 -18.21 -21.14 1.85
CA ILE A 53 -17.26 -22.24 2.00
C ILE A 53 -17.12 -22.99 0.67
N GLY A 54 -15.90 -23.05 0.17
CA GLY A 54 -15.52 -23.91 -0.93
C GLY A 54 -15.03 -25.28 -0.47
N ASP A 55 -14.25 -25.95 -1.31
CA ASP A 55 -13.69 -27.26 -0.98
C ASP A 55 -12.51 -27.14 0.00
N ASP A 56 -11.60 -26.19 -0.27
CA ASP A 56 -10.36 -26.00 0.48
C ASP A 56 -10.31 -24.70 1.29
N TYR A 57 -11.17 -23.71 0.97
CA TYR A 57 -11.13 -22.37 1.54
C TYR A 57 -12.47 -21.91 2.08
N VAL A 58 -12.40 -21.06 3.12
CA VAL A 58 -13.47 -20.12 3.46
C VAL A 58 -13.17 -18.80 2.76
N TYR A 59 -14.18 -18.23 2.13
CA TYR A 59 -14.12 -16.97 1.40
C TYR A 59 -14.92 -15.91 2.14
N PHE A 60 -14.27 -14.78 2.42
CA PHE A 60 -14.93 -13.63 3.05
C PHE A 60 -14.96 -12.48 2.07
N GLY A 61 -16.15 -12.17 1.56
CA GLY A 61 -16.39 -10.96 0.79
C GLY A 61 -16.34 -9.74 1.71
N THR A 62 -15.77 -8.66 1.24
CA THR A 62 -15.59 -7.43 2.02
C THR A 62 -16.15 -6.22 1.29
N ARG A 63 -16.32 -5.11 2.01
CA ARG A 63 -16.80 -3.86 1.41
C ARG A 63 -15.75 -3.19 0.52
N LEU A 64 -14.45 -3.25 0.87
CA LEU A 64 -13.39 -2.49 0.20
C LEU A 64 -12.18 -3.34 -0.20
N GLY A 65 -11.99 -4.50 0.41
CA GLY A 65 -10.78 -5.32 0.31
C GLY A 65 -10.88 -6.54 -0.60
N GLY A 66 -11.95 -6.70 -1.37
CA GLY A 66 -12.14 -7.88 -2.22
C GLY A 66 -12.58 -9.10 -1.41
N ILE A 67 -11.95 -10.25 -1.65
CA ILE A 67 -12.29 -11.53 -1.02
C ILE A 67 -11.05 -12.04 -0.28
N LEU A 68 -11.16 -12.17 1.03
CA LEU A 68 -10.15 -12.86 1.84
C LEU A 68 -10.34 -14.37 1.73
N ARG A 69 -9.25 -15.13 1.79
CA ARG A 69 -9.25 -16.60 1.64
C ARG A 69 -8.51 -17.24 2.81
N TYR A 70 -9.20 -18.11 3.55
CA TYR A 70 -8.62 -18.88 4.65
C TYR A 70 -8.63 -20.37 4.30
N HIS A 71 -7.49 -21.04 4.33
CA HIS A 71 -7.35 -22.45 4.02
C HIS A 71 -7.87 -23.31 5.19
N LEU A 72 -8.87 -24.17 4.92
CA LEU A 72 -9.63 -24.90 5.94
C LEU A 72 -8.84 -25.98 6.67
N TYR A 73 -7.83 -26.54 6.02
CA TYR A 73 -7.10 -27.70 6.51
C TYR A 73 -5.74 -27.35 7.14
N ASP A 74 -5.05 -26.37 6.57
CA ASP A 74 -3.70 -25.99 6.99
C ASP A 74 -3.70 -24.70 7.82
N ASP A 75 -4.90 -24.15 8.09
CA ASP A 75 -5.14 -23.00 8.98
C ASP A 75 -4.23 -21.79 8.67
N TYR A 76 -4.12 -21.42 7.39
CA TYR A 76 -3.40 -20.22 6.96
C TYR A 76 -4.24 -19.34 6.04
N TRP A 77 -3.86 -18.07 5.93
CA TRP A 77 -4.45 -17.14 4.99
C TRP A 77 -3.66 -17.12 3.68
N ASP A 78 -4.37 -17.18 2.56
CA ASP A 78 -3.80 -17.00 1.23
C ASP A 78 -3.98 -15.54 0.77
N PHE A 79 -3.34 -15.17 -0.35
CA PHE A 79 -3.47 -13.85 -0.92
C PHE A 79 -4.92 -13.51 -1.27
N PRO A 80 -5.37 -12.27 -0.97
CA PRO A 80 -6.75 -11.89 -1.25
C PRO A 80 -7.02 -11.79 -2.75
N PHE A 81 -8.24 -12.13 -3.17
CA PHE A 81 -8.71 -11.78 -4.50
C PHE A 81 -9.20 -10.35 -4.53
N THR A 82 -8.59 -9.54 -5.36
CA THR A 82 -8.89 -8.11 -5.51
C THR A 82 -8.99 -7.73 -6.99
N THR A 83 -9.17 -6.45 -7.27
CA THR A 83 -9.07 -5.95 -8.65
C THR A 83 -7.69 -6.21 -9.26
N SER A 84 -6.64 -6.33 -8.45
CA SER A 84 -5.30 -6.72 -8.91
C SER A 84 -5.23 -8.17 -9.39
N SER A 85 -6.10 -9.04 -8.90
CA SER A 85 -6.22 -10.44 -9.36
C SER A 85 -7.33 -10.65 -10.40
N GLY A 86 -7.91 -9.58 -10.95
CA GLY A 86 -8.88 -9.63 -12.05
C GLY A 86 -10.35 -9.50 -11.65
N LEU A 87 -10.69 -9.35 -10.37
CA LEU A 87 -12.03 -8.95 -9.96
C LEU A 87 -12.38 -7.58 -10.54
N ARG A 88 -13.63 -7.39 -10.99
CA ARG A 88 -14.08 -6.09 -11.49
C ARG A 88 -14.29 -5.05 -10.39
N SER A 89 -14.46 -5.49 -9.13
CA SER A 89 -14.62 -4.58 -7.98
C SER A 89 -14.19 -5.26 -6.68
N ASN A 90 -13.57 -4.51 -5.79
CA ASN A 90 -13.26 -4.95 -4.42
C ASN A 90 -14.48 -4.90 -3.49
N HIS A 91 -15.60 -4.30 -3.90
CA HIS A 91 -16.85 -4.32 -3.14
C HIS A 91 -17.63 -5.59 -3.46
N ILE A 92 -17.64 -6.53 -2.54
CA ILE A 92 -18.35 -7.81 -2.66
C ILE A 92 -19.72 -7.68 -2.00
N LEU A 93 -20.77 -8.03 -2.71
CA LEU A 93 -22.15 -7.99 -2.22
C LEU A 93 -22.65 -9.38 -1.76
N ALA A 94 -22.20 -10.43 -2.45
CA ALA A 94 -22.53 -11.82 -2.12
C ALA A 94 -21.48 -12.76 -2.71
N LEU A 95 -21.35 -13.95 -2.12
CA LEU A 95 -20.51 -15.05 -2.60
C LEU A 95 -21.37 -16.32 -2.74
N SER A 96 -20.98 -17.18 -3.68
CA SER A 96 -21.51 -18.53 -3.82
C SER A 96 -20.44 -19.45 -4.41
N TYR A 97 -20.40 -20.70 -3.96
CA TYR A 97 -19.49 -21.70 -4.46
C TYR A 97 -20.24 -22.85 -5.13
N ASP A 98 -19.93 -23.08 -6.40
CA ASP A 98 -20.43 -24.22 -7.17
C ASP A 98 -19.42 -25.38 -7.00
N ALA A 99 -19.80 -26.38 -6.19
CA ALA A 99 -18.96 -27.53 -5.90
C ALA A 99 -18.82 -28.49 -7.09
N ASP A 100 -19.86 -28.58 -7.95
CA ASP A 100 -19.86 -29.50 -9.10
C ASP A 100 -18.85 -29.05 -10.17
N ASN A 101 -18.78 -27.73 -10.40
CA ASN A 101 -17.88 -27.12 -11.38
C ASN A 101 -16.60 -26.55 -10.75
N ARG A 102 -16.45 -26.59 -9.43
CA ARG A 102 -15.35 -25.98 -8.67
C ARG A 102 -15.13 -24.53 -9.08
N GLN A 103 -16.17 -23.69 -8.88
CA GLN A 103 -16.17 -22.28 -9.26
C GLN A 103 -16.64 -21.41 -8.11
N LEU A 104 -15.93 -20.29 -7.87
CA LEU A 104 -16.35 -19.28 -6.93
C LEU A 104 -17.01 -18.11 -7.66
N TYR A 105 -18.24 -17.77 -7.28
CA TYR A 105 -18.98 -16.64 -7.80
C TYR A 105 -18.96 -15.49 -6.82
N ALA A 106 -18.72 -14.30 -7.33
CA ALA A 106 -18.72 -13.06 -6.56
C ALA A 106 -19.64 -12.03 -7.19
N LYS A 107 -20.70 -11.64 -6.47
CA LYS A 107 -21.57 -10.53 -6.86
C LYS A 107 -20.94 -9.22 -6.43
N THR A 108 -20.80 -8.29 -7.37
CA THR A 108 -20.25 -6.96 -7.16
C THR A 108 -21.21 -5.89 -7.71
N PRO A 109 -21.03 -4.59 -7.42
CA PRO A 109 -21.82 -3.54 -8.07
C PRO A 109 -21.69 -3.50 -9.60
N LYS A 110 -20.63 -4.12 -10.15
CA LYS A 110 -20.38 -4.20 -11.60
C LYS A 110 -20.93 -5.48 -12.25
N GLY A 111 -21.64 -6.33 -11.49
CA GLY A 111 -22.22 -7.59 -11.93
C GLY A 111 -21.64 -8.80 -11.21
N VAL A 112 -21.89 -9.99 -11.73
CA VAL A 112 -21.39 -11.24 -11.17
C VAL A 112 -20.13 -11.68 -11.90
N ASP A 113 -19.07 -11.95 -11.13
CA ASP A 113 -17.82 -12.53 -11.60
C ASP A 113 -17.71 -13.98 -11.16
N VAL A 114 -17.06 -14.82 -11.95
CA VAL A 114 -16.77 -16.22 -11.63
C VAL A 114 -15.28 -16.49 -11.74
N TYR A 115 -14.71 -17.09 -10.70
CA TYR A 115 -13.34 -17.57 -10.67
C TYR A 115 -13.27 -19.04 -11.06
N ASN A 116 -12.47 -19.34 -12.05
CA ASN A 116 -12.20 -20.69 -12.48
C ASN A 116 -10.86 -21.17 -11.91
N PHE A 117 -10.90 -22.13 -10.98
CA PHE A 117 -9.69 -22.65 -10.32
C PHE A 117 -8.77 -23.44 -11.25
N ALA A 118 -9.31 -24.04 -12.32
CA ALA A 118 -8.48 -24.76 -13.30
C ALA A 118 -7.61 -23.82 -14.14
N PHE A 119 -8.12 -22.63 -14.42
CA PHE A 119 -7.45 -21.63 -15.25
C PHE A 119 -6.93 -20.42 -14.45
N GLN A 120 -7.26 -20.34 -13.17
CA GLN A 120 -6.80 -19.30 -12.21
C GLN A 120 -7.10 -17.86 -12.63
N TYR A 121 -8.28 -17.61 -13.21
CA TYR A 121 -8.68 -16.25 -13.58
C TYR A 121 -10.16 -15.96 -13.32
N TRP A 122 -10.47 -14.67 -13.17
CA TRP A 122 -11.82 -14.15 -13.06
C TRP A 122 -12.41 -13.78 -14.41
N GLN A 123 -13.69 -14.07 -14.62
CA GLN A 123 -14.44 -13.64 -15.80
C GLN A 123 -15.88 -13.27 -15.43
N PRO A 124 -16.57 -12.44 -16.23
CA PRO A 124 -18.00 -12.20 -16.03
C PRO A 124 -18.79 -13.52 -16.14
N ALA A 125 -19.70 -13.75 -15.18
CA ALA A 125 -20.57 -14.92 -15.21
C ALA A 125 -21.65 -14.75 -16.29
N GLN A 126 -21.85 -15.77 -17.12
CA GLN A 126 -22.87 -15.76 -18.20
C GLN A 126 -24.27 -16.06 -17.68
N ASN A 127 -24.40 -16.98 -16.71
CA ASN A 127 -25.68 -17.53 -16.25
C ASN A 127 -26.11 -17.01 -14.86
N GLY A 128 -25.54 -15.87 -14.42
CA GLY A 128 -25.82 -15.34 -13.08
C GLY A 128 -25.07 -16.10 -11.99
N MET A 129 -25.54 -15.94 -10.74
CA MET A 129 -24.92 -16.53 -9.56
C MET A 129 -25.76 -17.71 -9.08
N PRO A 130 -25.18 -18.92 -8.89
CA PRO A 130 -25.90 -20.05 -8.32
C PRO A 130 -26.28 -19.78 -6.84
N PRO A 131 -27.23 -20.53 -6.27
CA PRO A 131 -27.52 -20.42 -4.84
C PRO A 131 -26.29 -20.82 -4.02
N PRO A 132 -26.16 -20.29 -2.79
CA PRO A 132 -25.12 -20.72 -1.87
C PRO A 132 -25.20 -22.20 -1.55
N ARG A 133 -24.07 -22.82 -1.22
CA ARG A 133 -24.03 -24.23 -0.82
C ARG A 133 -25.00 -24.48 0.35
N GLN A 134 -25.77 -25.55 0.26
CA GLN A 134 -26.80 -25.93 1.23
C GLN A 134 -26.34 -27.16 2.01
N PRO A 135 -26.76 -27.28 3.28
CA PRO A 135 -26.55 -28.50 4.04
C PRO A 135 -27.39 -29.69 3.50
N ASP A 136 -26.97 -30.91 3.83
CA ASP A 136 -27.72 -32.11 3.49
C ASP A 136 -29.13 -32.05 4.11
N PRO A 137 -30.22 -32.29 3.34
CA PRO A 137 -31.58 -32.27 3.84
C PRO A 137 -31.84 -33.25 5.00
N GLU A 138 -31.21 -34.43 5.01
CA GLU A 138 -31.35 -35.41 6.10
C GLU A 138 -30.59 -34.94 7.36
N GLU A 139 -29.45 -34.31 7.24
CA GLU A 139 -28.77 -33.69 8.38
C GLU A 139 -29.58 -32.54 8.98
N ILE A 140 -30.23 -31.70 8.16
CA ILE A 140 -31.15 -30.65 8.65
C ILE A 140 -32.33 -31.27 9.41
N LYS A 141 -32.91 -32.32 8.86
CA LYS A 141 -34.04 -33.00 9.50
C LYS A 141 -33.64 -33.60 10.85
N TYR A 142 -32.49 -34.27 10.91
CA TYR A 142 -31.93 -34.79 12.15
C TYR A 142 -31.66 -33.67 13.17
N TYR A 143 -31.00 -32.59 12.79
CA TYR A 143 -30.76 -31.42 13.62
C TYR A 143 -32.03 -30.82 14.22
N ARG A 144 -33.09 -30.66 13.41
CA ARG A 144 -34.38 -30.13 13.86
C ARG A 144 -35.12 -31.05 14.85
N GLN A 145 -34.85 -32.33 14.81
CA GLN A 145 -35.44 -33.32 15.73
C GLN A 145 -34.72 -33.39 17.07
N GLN A 146 -33.45 -32.99 17.12
CA GLN A 146 -32.67 -33.01 18.35
C GLN A 146 -33.08 -31.84 19.26
N LYS A 147 -33.56 -32.13 20.47
CA LYS A 147 -33.88 -31.10 21.48
C LYS A 147 -32.61 -30.41 22.02
N ASN A 148 -31.50 -31.12 22.09
CA ASN A 148 -30.18 -30.57 22.39
C ASN A 148 -29.44 -30.24 21.10
N ARG A 149 -29.39 -28.98 20.74
CA ARG A 149 -28.75 -28.45 19.51
C ARG A 149 -27.22 -28.44 19.61
N ALA A 150 -26.64 -29.60 19.90
CA ALA A 150 -25.20 -29.71 20.19
C ALA A 150 -24.30 -29.57 18.97
N ARG A 151 -24.84 -29.69 17.75
CA ARG A 151 -24.05 -29.62 16.51
C ARG A 151 -24.90 -29.16 15.33
N PHE A 152 -24.45 -28.06 14.68
CA PHE A 152 -25.07 -27.66 13.42
C PHE A 152 -24.62 -28.55 12.25
N PRO A 153 -25.49 -28.77 11.23
CA PRO A 153 -25.08 -29.43 9.99
C PRO A 153 -23.98 -28.63 9.26
N ALA A 154 -23.13 -29.33 8.49
CA ALA A 154 -22.21 -28.65 7.60
C ALA A 154 -22.94 -27.77 6.57
N TYR A 155 -22.40 -26.60 6.25
CA TYR A 155 -23.00 -25.57 5.36
C TYR A 155 -24.30 -24.93 5.89
N TYR A 156 -24.70 -25.24 7.13
CA TYR A 156 -25.82 -24.56 7.78
C TYR A 156 -25.46 -23.07 8.06
N ARG A 157 -26.49 -22.23 7.96
CA ARG A 157 -26.38 -20.78 8.20
C ARG A 157 -27.24 -20.39 9.38
N PRO A 158 -26.72 -20.45 10.61
CA PRO A 158 -27.52 -20.16 11.80
C PRO A 158 -27.87 -18.67 11.86
N SER A 159 -29.05 -18.38 12.39
CA SER A 159 -29.41 -17.05 12.82
C SER A 159 -28.67 -16.69 14.12
N LEU A 160 -28.52 -15.41 14.43
CA LEU A 160 -27.87 -14.94 15.67
C LEU A 160 -28.58 -15.48 16.93
N ARG A 161 -29.90 -15.76 16.87
CA ARG A 161 -30.67 -16.33 17.99
C ARG A 161 -30.40 -17.81 18.25
N GLU A 162 -29.77 -18.50 17.30
CA GLU A 162 -29.40 -19.91 17.45
C GLU A 162 -28.00 -20.10 17.99
N LEU A 163 -27.24 -19.00 18.13
CA LEU A 163 -25.88 -19.05 18.68
C LEU A 163 -25.90 -19.41 20.18
N PRO A 164 -24.95 -20.21 20.64
CA PRO A 164 -24.75 -20.42 22.07
C PRO A 164 -24.22 -19.15 22.74
N ASP A 165 -24.15 -19.16 24.08
CA ASP A 165 -23.39 -18.14 24.80
C ASP A 165 -21.90 -18.24 24.40
N LEU A 166 -21.33 -17.14 23.92
CA LEU A 166 -19.98 -17.10 23.37
C LEU A 166 -18.98 -16.52 24.37
N PHE A 167 -17.80 -17.11 24.42
CA PHE A 167 -16.66 -16.64 25.16
C PHE A 167 -15.65 -16.04 24.19
N THR A 168 -15.20 -14.83 24.43
CA THR A 168 -14.16 -14.20 23.64
C THR A 168 -12.79 -14.49 24.21
N ASP A 169 -11.78 -14.62 23.36
CA ASP A 169 -10.40 -14.56 23.78
C ASP A 169 -9.96 -13.11 24.02
N ARG A 170 -9.08 -12.90 25.01
CA ARG A 170 -8.43 -11.63 25.33
C ARG A 170 -9.41 -10.54 25.82
N ALA A 171 -9.12 -9.29 25.46
CA ALA A 171 -9.74 -8.10 26.03
C ALA A 171 -11.09 -7.70 25.40
N TYR A 172 -11.65 -8.52 24.53
CA TYR A 172 -12.98 -8.30 23.96
C TYR A 172 -14.06 -8.88 24.86
N LEU A 173 -15.24 -8.28 24.83
CA LEU A 173 -16.42 -8.78 25.53
C LEU A 173 -17.56 -9.03 24.51
N PHE A 174 -18.15 -10.23 24.53
CA PHE A 174 -19.35 -10.51 23.76
C PHE A 174 -20.60 -10.26 24.60
N ARG A 175 -21.55 -9.55 24.05
CA ARG A 175 -22.88 -9.34 24.62
C ARG A 175 -23.95 -9.84 23.62
N PRO A 176 -24.68 -10.90 23.99
CA PRO A 176 -25.73 -11.42 23.14
C PRO A 176 -26.79 -10.35 22.78
N PRO A 177 -27.38 -10.41 21.56
CA PRO A 177 -27.20 -11.50 20.59
C PRO A 177 -26.00 -11.32 19.65
N ASP A 178 -25.38 -10.12 19.54
CA ASP A 178 -24.48 -9.80 18.45
C ASP A 178 -23.40 -8.74 18.78
N GLU A 179 -23.48 -8.10 19.95
CA GLU A 179 -22.53 -7.03 20.27
C GLU A 179 -21.16 -7.58 20.67
N ILE A 180 -20.12 -7.01 20.06
CA ILE A 180 -18.71 -7.23 20.44
C ILE A 180 -18.15 -5.90 20.93
N ILE A 181 -17.71 -5.86 22.19
CA ILE A 181 -17.12 -4.67 22.79
C ILE A 181 -15.61 -4.83 22.80
N ASP A 182 -14.90 -3.89 22.20
CA ASP A 182 -13.45 -3.88 22.16
C ASP A 182 -12.83 -3.33 23.47
N PRO A 183 -11.50 -3.42 23.65
CA PRO A 183 -10.81 -2.89 24.84
C PRO A 183 -10.99 -1.39 25.09
N TYR A 184 -11.47 -0.66 24.11
CA TYR A 184 -11.71 0.79 24.16
C TYR A 184 -13.19 1.16 24.32
N ASN A 185 -14.06 0.17 24.66
CA ASN A 185 -15.51 0.29 24.81
C ASN A 185 -16.25 0.71 23.51
N ARG A 186 -15.68 0.43 22.34
CA ARG A 186 -16.39 0.57 21.06
C ARG A 186 -17.21 -0.68 20.81
N ILE A 187 -18.40 -0.50 20.24
CA ILE A 187 -19.34 -1.57 19.94
C ILE A 187 -19.25 -1.90 18.46
N PHE A 188 -19.04 -3.16 18.17
CA PHE A 188 -19.10 -3.78 16.86
C PHE A 188 -20.14 -4.90 16.89
N HIS A 189 -20.54 -5.41 15.72
CA HIS A 189 -21.59 -6.42 15.67
C HIS A 189 -21.16 -7.65 14.87
N LEU A 190 -21.55 -8.83 15.35
CA LEU A 190 -21.68 -10.00 14.49
C LEU A 190 -22.87 -9.78 13.55
N LYS A 191 -22.68 -10.07 12.29
CA LYS A 191 -23.76 -10.01 11.30
C LYS A 191 -24.46 -11.37 11.19
N SER A 192 -25.75 -11.37 10.79
CA SER A 192 -26.48 -12.59 10.42
C SER A 192 -25.97 -13.18 9.10
N ILE A 193 -24.64 -13.22 8.93
CA ILE A 193 -23.94 -13.74 7.76
C ILE A 193 -22.88 -14.69 8.27
N GLY A 194 -23.14 -15.98 8.17
CA GLY A 194 -22.21 -17.00 8.61
C GLY A 194 -22.53 -18.36 8.01
N VAL A 195 -21.60 -19.28 8.12
CA VAL A 195 -21.74 -20.65 7.60
C VAL A 195 -20.88 -21.60 8.42
N VAL A 196 -21.42 -22.78 8.74
CA VAL A 196 -20.75 -23.85 9.48
C VAL A 196 -19.95 -24.72 8.54
N ASP A 197 -18.70 -25.01 8.88
CA ASP A 197 -17.88 -25.96 8.13
C ASP A 197 -18.06 -27.43 8.64
N LYS A 198 -17.44 -28.36 7.94
CA LYS A 198 -17.47 -29.79 8.29
C LYS A 198 -16.70 -30.15 9.58
N PHE A 199 -15.92 -29.21 10.11
CA PHE A 199 -15.15 -29.35 11.35
C PHE A 199 -15.89 -28.78 12.57
N ASN A 200 -17.19 -28.45 12.47
CA ASN A 200 -17.97 -27.84 13.52
C ASN A 200 -17.46 -26.44 13.94
N ARG A 201 -16.91 -25.68 12.97
CA ARG A 201 -16.52 -24.30 13.12
C ARG A 201 -17.51 -23.42 12.37
N LEU A 202 -17.97 -22.35 13.00
CA LEU A 202 -18.87 -21.38 12.39
C LEU A 202 -18.06 -20.12 12.02
N TRP A 203 -18.06 -19.83 10.74
CA TRP A 203 -17.39 -18.65 10.18
C TRP A 203 -18.40 -17.52 10.02
N MET A 204 -18.11 -16.36 10.62
CA MET A 204 -19.06 -15.26 10.73
C MET A 204 -18.47 -13.95 10.18
N ALA A 205 -19.38 -13.08 9.77
CA ALA A 205 -19.08 -11.71 9.37
C ALA A 205 -19.16 -10.76 10.58
N THR A 206 -18.24 -9.78 10.63
CA THR A 206 -18.38 -8.62 11.53
C THR A 206 -18.51 -7.32 10.74
N ASP A 207 -18.93 -6.26 11.39
CA ASP A 207 -19.11 -4.92 10.79
C ASP A 207 -17.88 -4.01 10.92
N GLY A 208 -16.73 -4.54 11.31
CA GLY A 208 -15.51 -3.72 11.44
C GLY A 208 -14.31 -4.44 12.05
N LEU A 209 -14.48 -5.68 12.52
CA LEU A 209 -13.41 -6.46 13.14
C LEU A 209 -12.84 -7.57 12.25
N GLY A 210 -13.22 -7.59 10.97
CA GLY A 210 -12.82 -8.62 10.02
C GLY A 210 -13.59 -9.93 10.17
N PRO A 211 -13.05 -11.06 9.67
CA PRO A 211 -13.61 -12.38 9.86
C PRO A 211 -13.68 -12.78 11.34
N ALA A 212 -14.70 -13.55 11.70
CA ALA A 212 -14.81 -14.16 13.01
C ALA A 212 -14.99 -15.67 12.89
N LEU A 213 -14.32 -16.41 13.75
CA LEU A 213 -14.43 -17.85 13.89
C LEU A 213 -15.03 -18.19 15.24
N ILE A 214 -16.14 -18.93 15.25
CA ILE A 214 -16.72 -19.50 16.47
C ILE A 214 -16.44 -21.01 16.45
N ASN A 215 -15.67 -21.47 17.41
CA ASN A 215 -15.51 -22.89 17.67
C ASN A 215 -16.75 -23.38 18.45
N LEU A 216 -17.59 -24.16 17.80
CA LEU A 216 -18.84 -24.67 18.36
C LEU A 216 -18.65 -25.82 19.37
N THR A 217 -17.40 -26.25 19.59
CA THR A 217 -17.08 -27.30 20.59
C THR A 217 -16.96 -26.71 21.99
N ASP A 218 -16.35 -25.53 22.10
CA ASP A 218 -16.10 -24.83 23.36
C ASP A 218 -16.75 -23.44 23.42
N ASN A 219 -17.49 -23.06 22.38
CA ASN A 219 -18.17 -21.78 22.22
C ASN A 219 -17.23 -20.56 22.25
N THR A 220 -15.99 -20.72 21.83
CA THR A 220 -15.03 -19.60 21.76
C THR A 220 -15.20 -18.80 20.47
N LEU A 221 -15.22 -17.47 20.59
CA LEU A 221 -15.24 -16.52 19.50
C LEU A 221 -13.83 -15.94 19.30
N HIS A 222 -13.24 -16.23 18.15
CA HIS A 222 -11.93 -15.69 17.72
C HIS A 222 -12.13 -14.64 16.63
N LEU A 223 -11.68 -13.43 16.89
CA LEU A 223 -11.64 -12.36 15.90
C LEU A 223 -10.34 -12.47 15.11
N MET A 224 -10.45 -12.39 13.79
CA MET A 224 -9.35 -12.61 12.86
C MET A 224 -9.13 -11.36 11.97
N PRO A 225 -8.77 -10.19 12.56
CA PRO A 225 -8.52 -8.99 11.77
C PRO A 225 -7.35 -9.24 10.82
N ARG A 226 -7.57 -9.03 9.53
CA ARG A 226 -6.59 -9.28 8.49
C ARG A 226 -6.73 -8.31 7.34
N SER A 227 -6.23 -7.13 7.52
CA SER A 227 -6.10 -6.15 6.44
C SER A 227 -5.37 -4.91 6.93
N ILE A 228 -5.04 -4.01 6.02
CA ILE A 228 -4.71 -2.65 6.43
C ILE A 228 -5.91 -2.04 7.17
N ALA A 229 -5.65 -1.12 8.10
CA ALA A 229 -6.68 -0.33 8.75
C ALA A 229 -7.52 0.44 7.71
N ASN A 230 -8.65 1.01 8.13
CA ASN A 230 -9.49 1.85 7.27
C ASN A 230 -8.80 3.19 6.95
N ILE A 231 -7.76 3.12 6.13
CA ILE A 231 -6.90 4.24 5.73
C ILE A 231 -6.69 4.25 4.21
N PHE A 232 -6.28 5.41 3.68
CA PHE A 232 -5.68 5.55 2.35
C PHE A 232 -4.16 5.50 2.51
N PRO A 233 -3.49 4.39 2.18
CA PRO A 233 -2.06 4.22 2.42
C PRO A 233 -1.21 5.30 1.75
N LYS A 234 -0.26 5.85 2.49
CA LYS A 234 0.70 6.86 2.01
C LYS A 234 2.14 6.41 2.18
N ALA A 235 2.41 5.51 3.12
CA ALA A 235 3.74 5.03 3.42
C ALA A 235 3.70 3.56 3.86
N VAL A 236 4.74 2.83 3.48
CA VAL A 236 5.06 1.48 3.95
C VAL A 236 6.52 1.48 4.39
N TYR A 237 6.80 0.89 5.53
CA TYR A 237 8.15 0.70 6.05
C TYR A 237 8.33 -0.77 6.45
N LEU A 238 9.38 -1.38 5.94
CA LEU A 238 9.76 -2.76 6.22
C LEU A 238 10.80 -2.77 7.34
N ASP A 239 10.51 -3.49 8.41
CA ASP A 239 11.30 -3.57 9.63
C ASP A 239 11.53 -5.05 9.97
N ASP A 240 12.51 -5.65 9.32
CA ASP A 240 12.71 -7.09 9.27
C ASP A 240 11.42 -7.82 8.79
N SER A 241 10.79 -8.63 9.64
CA SER A 241 9.52 -9.29 9.33
C SER A 241 8.27 -8.42 9.62
N ASP A 242 8.44 -7.30 10.30
CA ASP A 242 7.37 -6.37 10.65
C ASP A 242 7.13 -5.37 9.53
N ILE A 243 5.88 -5.19 9.12
CA ILE A 243 5.49 -4.28 8.06
C ILE A 243 4.60 -3.18 8.65
N TRP A 244 5.12 -1.95 8.65
CA TRP A 244 4.39 -0.78 9.12
C TRP A 244 3.72 -0.06 7.96
N ILE A 245 2.43 0.18 8.09
CA ILE A 245 1.61 0.84 7.07
C ILE A 245 0.91 2.03 7.69
N GLY A 246 1.07 3.18 7.07
CA GLY A 246 0.43 4.41 7.47
C GLY A 246 -0.24 5.11 6.30
N GLY A 247 -1.24 5.93 6.60
CA GLY A 247 -1.97 6.68 5.60
C GLY A 247 -3.00 7.61 6.24
N LEU A 248 -3.86 8.18 5.42
CA LEU A 248 -4.92 9.07 5.90
C LEU A 248 -6.16 8.26 6.27
N SER A 249 -6.76 8.58 7.41
CA SER A 249 -8.02 7.98 7.84
C SER A 249 -9.14 8.23 6.83
N ASN A 250 -9.98 7.22 6.60
CA ASN A 250 -11.18 7.33 5.76
C ASN A 250 -12.46 7.56 6.59
N GLY A 251 -12.32 7.78 7.91
CA GLY A 251 -13.44 8.01 8.83
C GLY A 251 -14.16 6.73 9.29
N LEU A 252 -13.70 5.55 8.88
CA LEU A 252 -14.21 4.25 9.35
C LEU A 252 -13.26 3.67 10.41
N THR A 253 -13.77 2.82 11.29
CA THR A 253 -13.00 2.15 12.34
C THR A 253 -12.91 0.63 12.07
N PRO A 254 -11.86 -0.06 12.55
CA PRO A 254 -10.62 0.49 13.12
C PRO A 254 -9.80 1.26 12.07
N SER A 255 -9.03 2.26 12.52
CA SER A 255 -8.21 3.12 11.68
C SER A 255 -6.78 3.21 12.25
N GLY A 256 -5.98 4.14 11.74
CA GLY A 256 -4.69 4.49 12.30
C GLY A 256 -3.48 3.78 11.72
N ILE A 257 -2.39 3.75 12.49
CA ILE A 257 -1.16 3.08 12.10
C ILE A 257 -1.38 1.57 12.17
N CYS A 258 -1.02 0.88 11.09
CA CYS A 258 -1.15 -0.56 11.00
C CYS A 258 0.23 -1.22 11.09
N LEU A 259 0.34 -2.25 11.91
CA LEU A 259 1.47 -3.16 11.99
C LEU A 259 1.01 -4.55 11.55
N TRP A 260 1.64 -5.10 10.54
CA TRP A 260 1.52 -6.49 10.16
C TRP A 260 2.80 -7.24 10.54
N GLN A 261 2.71 -8.13 11.51
CA GLN A 261 3.77 -9.06 11.89
C GLN A 261 3.71 -10.27 10.97
N ASN A 262 4.49 -10.22 9.90
CA ASN A 262 4.37 -11.18 8.79
C ASN A 262 4.70 -12.63 9.19
N ASP A 263 5.65 -12.85 10.11
CA ASP A 263 6.02 -14.20 10.58
C ASP A 263 4.88 -14.92 11.33
N THR A 264 4.06 -14.17 12.05
CA THR A 264 2.94 -14.69 12.86
C THR A 264 1.59 -14.37 12.25
N ASP A 265 1.59 -13.64 11.16
CA ASP A 265 0.40 -13.13 10.47
C ASP A 265 -0.58 -12.36 11.39
N ILE A 266 -0.03 -11.61 12.34
CA ILE A 266 -0.79 -10.81 13.30
C ILE A 266 -0.88 -9.36 12.82
N TRP A 267 -2.10 -8.82 12.79
CA TRP A 267 -2.40 -7.44 12.44
C TRP A 267 -2.78 -6.63 13.68
N LYS A 268 -2.13 -5.48 13.87
CA LYS A 268 -2.38 -4.55 14.99
C LYS A 268 -2.68 -3.16 14.47
N TYR A 269 -3.54 -2.44 15.19
CA TYR A 269 -3.95 -1.08 14.81
C TYR A 269 -3.74 -0.13 15.99
N TYR A 270 -3.13 1.03 15.69
CA TYR A 270 -2.80 2.04 16.70
C TYR A 270 -3.45 3.36 16.32
N GLU A 271 -4.46 3.77 17.10
CA GLU A 271 -5.28 4.93 16.82
C GLU A 271 -4.99 6.08 17.79
N ALA A 272 -4.90 7.31 17.30
CA ALA A 272 -4.83 8.50 18.14
C ALA A 272 -6.10 8.62 18.98
N GLY A 273 -5.94 9.06 20.22
CA GLY A 273 -7.04 9.12 21.19
C GLY A 273 -7.30 7.81 21.94
N LEU A 274 -6.89 6.67 21.39
CA LEU A 274 -6.97 5.36 22.08
C LEU A 274 -5.61 4.96 22.67
N ILE A 275 -4.53 5.30 22.00
CA ILE A 275 -3.17 4.98 22.43
C ILE A 275 -2.50 6.25 22.95
N MET A 276 -2.05 6.20 24.23
CA MET A 276 -1.33 7.32 24.83
C MET A 276 -0.01 7.58 24.09
N GLY A 277 0.25 8.84 23.77
CA GLY A 277 1.47 9.26 23.08
C GLY A 277 1.33 9.40 21.54
N ILE A 278 0.22 8.96 20.96
CA ILE A 278 -0.12 9.19 19.56
C ILE A 278 -1.04 10.42 19.47
N ALA A 279 -0.50 11.54 19.03
CA ALA A 279 -1.30 12.77 18.85
C ALA A 279 -2.12 12.76 17.56
N ASN A 280 -1.61 12.10 16.51
CA ASN A 280 -2.30 11.94 15.23
C ASN A 280 -1.84 10.62 14.58
N HIS A 281 -2.76 9.96 13.89
CA HIS A 281 -2.49 8.71 13.17
C HIS A 281 -2.61 8.84 11.64
N ASP A 282 -2.83 10.05 11.11
CA ASP A 282 -2.80 10.33 9.67
C ASP A 282 -1.36 10.48 9.21
N VAL A 283 -0.80 9.38 8.73
CA VAL A 283 0.61 9.24 8.43
C VAL A 283 0.92 9.59 6.99
N THR A 284 1.96 10.40 6.78
CA THR A 284 2.47 10.82 5.47
C THR A 284 3.79 10.16 5.09
N ALA A 285 4.60 9.81 6.09
CA ALA A 285 5.90 9.16 5.91
C ALA A 285 6.23 8.25 7.11
N ILE A 286 6.97 7.17 6.85
CA ILE A 286 7.48 6.26 7.89
C ILE A 286 8.95 6.01 7.59
N ASP A 287 9.78 6.02 8.63
CA ASP A 287 11.15 5.54 8.59
C ASP A 287 11.59 5.13 10.00
N GLY A 288 12.65 4.34 10.14
CA GLY A 288 13.04 3.83 11.44
C GLY A 288 14.43 3.22 11.50
N ASP A 289 14.76 2.72 12.67
CA ASP A 289 15.95 1.93 12.93
C ASP A 289 15.61 0.66 13.75
N ARG A 290 16.61 -0.07 14.19
CA ARG A 290 16.43 -1.29 15.01
C ARG A 290 15.63 -1.07 16.29
N ARG A 291 15.53 0.16 16.80
CA ARG A 291 14.87 0.47 18.07
C ARG A 291 13.61 1.30 17.92
N PHE A 292 13.61 2.24 17.00
CA PHE A 292 12.52 3.20 16.87
C PHE A 292 11.89 3.15 15.49
N VAL A 293 10.58 3.34 15.44
CA VAL A 293 9.86 3.66 14.21
C VAL A 293 9.29 5.07 14.35
N PHE A 294 9.44 5.88 13.31
CA PHE A 294 8.99 7.26 13.27
C PHE A 294 7.92 7.43 12.19
N PHE A 295 6.84 8.10 12.55
CA PHE A 295 5.71 8.37 11.68
C PHE A 295 5.55 9.87 11.54
N GLY A 296 5.72 10.38 10.32
CA GLY A 296 5.42 11.78 9.99
C GLY A 296 3.92 11.93 9.83
N THR A 297 3.34 12.93 10.48
CA THR A 297 1.91 13.21 10.44
C THR A 297 1.64 14.68 10.16
N GLU A 298 0.37 15.06 10.10
CA GLU A 298 -0.03 16.47 10.00
C GLU A 298 0.09 17.24 11.34
N LEU A 299 0.28 16.51 12.46
CA LEU A 299 0.43 17.08 13.82
C LEU A 299 1.77 16.74 14.47
N GLY A 300 2.81 16.56 13.67
CA GLY A 300 4.17 16.30 14.14
C GLY A 300 4.69 14.92 13.81
N VAL A 301 5.73 14.50 14.54
CA VAL A 301 6.35 13.19 14.39
C VAL A 301 5.97 12.29 15.57
N VAL A 302 5.29 11.21 15.28
CA VAL A 302 5.01 10.15 16.26
C VAL A 302 6.19 9.18 16.25
N ARG A 303 6.68 8.80 17.43
CA ARG A 303 7.77 7.83 17.62
C ARG A 303 7.28 6.65 18.43
N TYR A 304 7.57 5.45 17.99
CA TYR A 304 7.42 4.21 18.71
C TYR A 304 8.78 3.66 19.16
N ASP A 305 8.96 3.40 20.45
CA ASP A 305 10.14 2.72 21.03
C ASP A 305 9.82 1.22 21.14
N LYS A 306 10.32 0.41 20.22
CA LYS A 306 10.07 -1.04 20.14
C LYS A 306 10.51 -1.79 21.40
N LYS A 307 11.56 -1.31 22.09
CA LYS A 307 12.08 -1.95 23.30
C LYS A 307 11.19 -1.72 24.51
N LYS A 308 10.52 -0.57 24.57
CA LYS A 308 9.71 -0.17 25.72
C LYS A 308 8.21 -0.35 25.48
N ASP A 309 7.82 -0.58 24.24
CA ASP A 309 6.42 -0.53 23.78
C ASP A 309 5.74 0.81 24.14
N GLU A 310 6.48 1.92 23.89
CA GLU A 310 6.03 3.28 24.24
C GLU A 310 5.92 4.17 23.02
N TRP A 311 4.85 4.97 23.01
CA TRP A 311 4.62 5.98 21.96
C TRP A 311 4.88 7.39 22.51
N SER A 312 5.34 8.27 21.65
CA SER A 312 5.54 9.70 21.97
C SER A 312 5.44 10.54 20.72
N THR A 313 4.97 11.78 20.86
CA THR A 313 4.84 12.72 19.73
C THR A 313 5.74 13.94 19.93
N PHE A 314 6.41 14.35 18.87
CA PHE A 314 7.19 15.58 18.77
C PHE A 314 6.40 16.62 17.96
N THR A 315 6.23 17.80 18.54
CA THR A 315 5.48 18.92 17.96
C THR A 315 6.33 20.20 17.96
N ARG A 316 5.73 21.34 17.69
CA ARG A 316 6.38 22.64 17.87
C ARG A 316 6.86 22.89 19.29
N ALA A 317 6.23 22.28 20.29
CA ALA A 317 6.68 22.37 21.68
C ALA A 317 8.10 21.79 21.86
N GLN A 318 8.50 20.80 21.02
CA GLN A 318 9.85 20.24 20.96
C GLN A 318 10.68 20.87 19.83
N ARG A 319 10.31 22.08 19.33
CA ARG A 319 11.05 22.89 18.38
C ARG A 319 10.96 22.45 16.91
N LEU A 320 9.94 21.68 16.50
CA LEU A 320 9.65 21.49 15.07
C LEU A 320 9.37 22.85 14.38
N LEU A 321 9.84 23.01 13.16
CA LEU A 321 9.56 24.18 12.32
C LEU A 321 8.11 24.22 11.86
N SER A 322 7.56 23.05 11.55
CA SER A 322 6.15 22.85 11.21
C SER A 322 5.71 21.47 11.71
N GLU A 323 4.42 21.34 12.01
CA GLU A 323 3.82 20.06 12.39
C GLU A 323 3.39 19.23 11.17
N GLN A 324 3.28 19.86 10.00
CA GLN A 324 3.05 19.14 8.74
C GLN A 324 4.35 18.51 8.25
N ILE A 325 4.43 17.19 8.38
CA ILE A 325 5.59 16.41 8.00
C ILE A 325 5.38 15.83 6.60
N ASN A 326 6.36 16.04 5.72
CA ASN A 326 6.31 15.58 4.34
C ASN A 326 7.14 14.32 4.10
N ASP A 327 8.31 14.23 4.75
CA ASP A 327 9.20 13.08 4.62
C ASP A 327 10.06 12.89 5.87
N LEU A 328 10.49 11.67 6.09
CA LEU A 328 11.38 11.27 7.17
C LEU A 328 12.52 10.46 6.58
N ARG A 329 13.76 10.66 7.10
CA ARG A 329 14.91 9.83 6.76
C ARG A 329 15.80 9.61 7.97
N VAL A 330 15.97 8.35 8.31
CA VAL A 330 16.97 7.90 9.28
C VAL A 330 18.29 7.70 8.56
N ILE A 331 19.32 8.45 8.96
CA ILE A 331 20.65 8.41 8.37
C ILE A 331 21.66 8.31 9.51
N GLY A 332 22.30 7.15 9.64
CA GLY A 332 23.18 6.85 10.77
C GLY A 332 22.44 6.98 12.10
N ASN A 333 22.85 7.87 12.97
CA ASN A 333 22.23 8.12 14.27
C ASN A 333 21.31 9.36 14.29
N LYS A 334 20.81 9.77 13.15
CA LYS A 334 19.96 10.97 13.02
C LYS A 334 18.69 10.69 12.25
N LEU A 335 17.59 11.22 12.76
CA LEU A 335 16.35 11.36 11.99
C LEU A 335 16.31 12.76 11.38
N TYR A 336 16.24 12.86 10.05
CA TYR A 336 15.96 14.09 9.34
C TYR A 336 14.48 14.18 9.02
N ILE A 337 13.90 15.36 9.24
CA ILE A 337 12.45 15.60 9.21
C ILE A 337 12.17 16.71 8.20
N ALA A 338 11.62 16.37 7.05
CA ALA A 338 11.17 17.34 6.04
C ALA A 338 9.80 17.89 6.43
N THR A 339 9.67 19.21 6.45
CA THR A 339 8.43 19.89 6.85
C THR A 339 8.03 20.96 5.83
N GLU A 340 6.80 21.50 5.95
CA GLU A 340 6.33 22.64 5.15
C GLU A 340 7.11 23.94 5.41
N ARG A 341 7.99 23.97 6.41
CA ARG A 341 8.79 25.17 6.74
C ARG A 341 10.28 24.93 6.78
N GLY A 342 10.77 23.80 6.24
CA GLY A 342 12.18 23.50 6.22
C GLY A 342 12.49 22.09 6.70
N ILE A 343 13.72 21.90 7.18
CA ILE A 343 14.21 20.64 7.71
C ILE A 343 14.58 20.76 9.18
N ASN A 344 14.20 19.77 9.96
CA ASN A 344 14.67 19.53 11.30
C ASN A 344 15.49 18.25 11.35
N TRP A 345 16.22 18.03 12.41
CA TRP A 345 16.81 16.73 12.73
C TRP A 345 16.80 16.45 14.22
N LEU A 346 16.90 15.18 14.54
CA LEU A 346 16.90 14.64 15.89
C LEU A 346 17.99 13.58 15.98
N ASP A 347 18.86 13.64 16.96
CA ASP A 347 19.72 12.50 17.28
C ASP A 347 18.86 11.38 17.89
N ILE A 348 18.88 10.19 17.29
CA ILE A 348 18.04 9.06 17.67
C ILE A 348 18.30 8.69 19.14
N GLY A 349 17.24 8.54 19.90
CA GLY A 349 17.30 8.30 21.35
C GLY A 349 17.20 9.55 22.22
N PHE A 350 17.37 10.74 21.66
CA PHE A 350 17.15 12.00 22.37
C PHE A 350 15.74 12.55 22.10
N LYS A 351 15.36 13.62 22.83
CA LYS A 351 14.06 14.28 22.68
C LYS A 351 14.17 15.71 22.12
N ASN A 352 15.39 16.17 21.86
CA ASN A 352 15.62 17.56 21.45
C ASN A 352 15.77 17.67 19.95
N ILE A 353 14.76 18.24 19.30
CA ILE A 353 14.80 18.54 17.89
C ILE A 353 15.70 19.74 17.63
N GLN A 354 16.56 19.60 16.64
CA GLN A 354 17.49 20.62 16.19
C GLN A 354 17.02 21.22 14.85
N ARG A 355 17.48 22.43 14.57
CA ARG A 355 17.23 23.14 13.32
C ARG A 355 18.49 23.89 12.89
N SER A 356 18.61 24.14 11.60
CA SER A 356 19.74 24.88 11.04
C SER A 356 19.83 26.29 11.59
N LYS A 357 21.03 26.81 11.69
CA LYS A 357 21.31 28.24 11.90
C LYS A 357 21.08 29.05 10.62
N ASP A 358 21.12 28.41 9.46
CA ASP A 358 20.80 29.05 8.19
C ASP A 358 19.27 29.25 8.10
N THR A 359 18.87 30.53 8.18
CA THR A 359 17.47 30.94 8.16
C THR A 359 16.75 30.61 6.86
N LYS A 360 17.49 30.48 5.75
CA LYS A 360 16.91 30.07 4.46
C LYS A 360 16.37 28.66 4.53
N LEU A 361 17.10 27.75 5.18
CA LEU A 361 16.69 26.35 5.33
C LEU A 361 15.44 26.21 6.23
N ASN A 362 15.20 27.16 7.11
CA ASN A 362 14.07 27.18 8.04
C ASN A 362 12.78 27.80 7.45
N SER A 363 12.74 28.07 6.14
CA SER A 363 11.61 28.71 5.47
C SER A 363 11.21 28.08 4.13
N ILE A 364 11.97 27.07 3.65
CA ILE A 364 11.73 26.41 2.36
C ILE A 364 10.94 25.14 2.58
N PRO A 365 9.72 24.98 2.04
CA PRO A 365 8.99 23.71 2.11
C PRO A 365 9.82 22.58 1.48
N VAL A 366 10.14 21.55 2.28
CA VAL A 366 10.88 20.36 1.82
C VAL A 366 9.90 19.21 1.67
N ARG A 367 9.87 18.59 0.49
CA ARG A 367 8.94 17.49 0.18
C ARG A 367 9.56 16.12 0.34
N LYS A 368 10.81 15.98 -0.10
CA LYS A 368 11.56 14.72 -0.06
C LYS A 368 13.01 14.97 0.26
N ILE A 369 13.62 13.97 0.90
CA ILE A 369 15.02 13.95 1.27
C ILE A 369 15.69 12.77 0.59
N ALA A 370 16.78 13.02 -0.16
CA ALA A 370 17.74 12.01 -0.55
C ALA A 370 19.10 12.36 0.06
N PHE A 371 19.99 11.38 0.19
CA PHE A 371 21.32 11.65 0.72
C PHE A 371 22.37 10.77 0.01
N ASP A 372 23.57 11.30 -0.08
CA ASP A 372 24.79 10.55 -0.27
C ASP A 372 25.59 10.54 1.05
N ASP A 373 26.75 9.92 1.06
CA ASP A 373 27.57 9.74 2.28
C ASP A 373 27.82 11.02 3.08
N SER A 374 27.56 12.19 2.52
CA SER A 374 27.92 13.47 3.11
C SER A 374 26.88 14.59 3.00
N LEU A 375 26.02 14.56 2.01
CA LEU A 375 25.12 15.66 1.66
C LEU A 375 23.67 15.19 1.60
N LEU A 376 22.76 16.07 1.98
CA LEU A 376 21.33 15.90 1.74
C LEU A 376 20.91 16.67 0.49
N TYR A 377 20.08 16.04 -0.32
CA TYR A 377 19.42 16.65 -1.46
C TYR A 377 17.93 16.79 -1.12
N LEU A 378 17.46 18.03 -1.12
CA LEU A 378 16.12 18.40 -0.67
C LEU A 378 15.28 18.78 -1.89
N ALA A 379 14.27 18.00 -2.17
CA ALA A 379 13.27 18.32 -3.19
C ALA A 379 12.30 19.36 -2.66
N THR A 380 12.14 20.45 -3.37
CA THR A 380 11.29 21.58 -2.95
C THR A 380 10.40 22.08 -4.10
N ALA A 381 9.47 22.99 -3.77
CA ALA A 381 8.70 23.70 -4.79
C ALA A 381 9.55 24.65 -5.65
N TYR A 382 10.78 24.95 -5.22
CA TYR A 382 11.69 25.93 -5.84
C TYR A 382 12.96 25.27 -6.42
N GLY A 383 12.90 23.97 -6.73
CA GLY A 383 14.03 23.19 -7.22
C GLY A 383 14.67 22.33 -6.15
N ILE A 384 15.91 21.93 -6.38
CA ILE A 384 16.71 21.09 -5.48
C ILE A 384 17.71 21.93 -4.71
N TYR A 385 17.72 21.71 -3.41
CA TYR A 385 18.74 22.28 -2.54
C TYR A 385 19.66 21.19 -2.03
N ARG A 386 20.92 21.54 -1.90
CA ARG A 386 21.97 20.71 -1.32
C ARG A 386 22.31 21.24 0.07
N TYR A 387 22.21 20.41 1.08
CA TYR A 387 22.52 20.75 2.46
C TYR A 387 23.69 19.91 2.96
N ASP A 388 24.73 20.57 3.48
CA ASP A 388 25.85 19.93 4.19
C ASP A 388 25.61 19.99 5.70
N PRO A 389 25.28 18.83 6.35
CA PRO A 389 25.01 18.81 7.79
C PRO A 389 26.21 19.11 8.68
N ARG A 390 27.46 18.93 8.15
CA ARG A 390 28.69 19.18 8.90
C ARG A 390 29.02 20.67 8.96
N LEU A 391 28.75 21.37 7.88
CA LEU A 391 28.96 22.80 7.77
C LEU A 391 27.73 23.64 8.14
N ASP A 392 26.59 22.99 8.33
CA ASP A 392 25.25 23.63 8.49
C ASP A 392 24.99 24.67 7.38
N LYS A 393 25.24 24.28 6.11
CA LYS A 393 25.18 25.19 4.98
C LYS A 393 24.32 24.65 3.85
N ILE A 394 23.42 25.51 3.34
CA ILE A 394 22.55 25.21 2.20
C ILE A 394 23.04 25.92 0.93
N SER A 395 22.87 25.28 -0.20
CA SER A 395 23.10 25.83 -1.53
C SER A 395 22.07 25.31 -2.53
N VAL A 396 21.72 26.14 -3.51
CA VAL A 396 20.85 25.70 -4.63
C VAL A 396 21.67 24.84 -5.58
N LEU A 397 21.14 23.69 -5.98
CA LEU A 397 21.70 22.88 -7.03
C LEU A 397 21.26 23.45 -8.39
N LYS A 398 22.18 24.05 -9.13
CA LYS A 398 21.89 24.57 -10.47
C LYS A 398 22.05 23.46 -11.50
N THR A 399 20.99 23.16 -12.23
CA THR A 399 20.98 22.12 -13.26
C THR A 399 21.33 22.65 -14.66
N GLY A 400 21.44 23.98 -14.81
CA GLY A 400 21.62 24.63 -16.12
C GLY A 400 20.36 24.71 -16.96
N SER A 401 19.24 24.22 -16.47
CA SER A 401 17.94 24.29 -17.14
C SER A 401 16.87 24.78 -16.16
N ALA A 402 16.30 25.95 -16.41
CA ALA A 402 15.20 26.51 -15.60
C ALA A 402 13.95 25.61 -15.56
N VAL A 403 13.85 24.65 -16.47
CA VAL A 403 12.75 23.65 -16.52
C VAL A 403 12.70 22.80 -15.27
N PHE A 404 13.83 22.57 -14.60
CA PHE A 404 13.94 21.71 -13.43
C PHE A 404 14.16 22.47 -12.12
N ASP A 405 14.19 23.79 -12.17
CA ASP A 405 14.38 24.61 -10.97
C ASP A 405 13.04 24.93 -10.27
N VAL A 406 11.99 24.14 -10.54
CA VAL A 406 10.64 24.32 -9.99
C VAL A 406 9.97 22.99 -9.67
N ASN A 407 9.18 23.01 -8.60
CA ASN A 407 8.20 21.98 -8.22
C ASN A 407 8.67 20.52 -8.33
N ILE A 408 9.75 20.18 -7.61
CA ILE A 408 10.28 18.82 -7.57
C ILE A 408 9.45 17.98 -6.58
N GLY A 409 8.93 16.85 -7.07
CA GLY A 409 8.12 15.92 -6.28
C GLY A 409 8.91 14.72 -5.76
N ALA A 410 9.97 14.33 -6.45
CA ALA A 410 10.79 13.18 -6.07
C ALA A 410 12.28 13.45 -6.33
N VAL A 411 13.13 12.93 -5.45
CA VAL A 411 14.60 12.98 -5.54
C VAL A 411 15.19 11.70 -4.98
N GLY A 412 16.26 11.21 -5.58
CA GLY A 412 16.97 10.03 -5.10
C GLY A 412 18.34 9.86 -5.74
N LEU A 413 19.14 8.97 -5.18
CA LEU A 413 20.45 8.61 -5.71
C LEU A 413 20.47 7.14 -6.09
N HIS A 414 20.96 6.86 -7.27
CA HIS A 414 21.24 5.51 -7.74
C HIS A 414 22.73 5.40 -8.10
N ARG A 415 23.46 4.63 -7.31
CA ARG A 415 24.92 4.65 -7.35
C ARG A 415 25.40 6.11 -7.19
N ASP A 416 26.24 6.64 -8.04
CA ASP A 416 26.71 8.04 -7.97
C ASP A 416 25.86 9.03 -8.79
N THR A 417 24.68 8.60 -9.25
CA THR A 417 23.83 9.41 -10.10
C THR A 417 22.66 9.99 -9.31
N LEU A 418 22.56 11.31 -9.27
CA LEU A 418 21.42 12.03 -8.68
C LEU A 418 20.29 12.12 -9.69
N TRP A 419 19.13 11.60 -9.30
CA TRP A 419 17.88 11.65 -10.05
C TRP A 419 16.88 12.56 -9.37
N PHE A 420 16.09 13.26 -10.14
CA PHE A 420 14.93 13.99 -9.66
C PHE A 420 13.82 14.09 -10.70
N ALA A 421 12.60 14.24 -10.22
CA ALA A 421 11.41 14.34 -11.05
C ALA A 421 10.46 15.43 -10.51
N GLY A 422 9.91 16.18 -11.42
CA GLY A 422 8.98 17.28 -11.13
C GLY A 422 7.99 17.51 -12.26
N ASP A 423 7.19 18.57 -12.17
CA ASP A 423 6.10 18.86 -13.12
C ASP A 423 6.58 18.99 -14.58
N ASN A 424 7.84 19.32 -14.78
CA ASN A 424 8.41 19.54 -16.10
C ASN A 424 9.18 18.33 -16.65
N GLY A 425 9.20 17.22 -15.96
CA GLY A 425 9.83 15.98 -16.39
C GLY A 425 10.77 15.37 -15.37
N ILE A 426 11.65 14.50 -15.89
CA ILE A 426 12.67 13.78 -15.11
C ILE A 426 14.04 14.25 -15.56
N ALA A 427 14.97 14.42 -14.64
CA ALA A 427 16.37 14.67 -14.94
C ALA A 427 17.30 13.87 -14.04
N PHE A 428 18.51 13.62 -14.56
CA PHE A 428 19.58 13.01 -13.78
C PHE A 428 20.93 13.57 -14.20
N TYR A 429 21.87 13.59 -13.25
CA TYR A 429 23.25 13.95 -13.50
C TYR A 429 24.01 12.72 -13.95
N ASP A 430 24.59 12.79 -15.15
CA ASP A 430 25.47 11.76 -15.70
C ASP A 430 26.91 12.05 -15.33
N PRO A 431 27.52 11.36 -14.34
CA PRO A 431 28.86 11.65 -13.86
C PRO A 431 29.95 11.32 -14.92
N ALA A 432 29.71 10.32 -15.78
CA ALA A 432 30.65 9.92 -16.82
C ALA A 432 30.87 11.03 -17.86
N HIS A 433 29.79 11.70 -18.24
CA HIS A 433 29.82 12.79 -19.22
C HIS A 433 29.81 14.18 -18.56
N LYS A 434 29.76 14.25 -17.21
CA LYS A 434 29.68 15.50 -16.42
C LYS A 434 28.57 16.44 -16.90
N GLN A 435 27.41 15.88 -17.26
CA GLN A 435 26.30 16.65 -17.80
C GLN A 435 24.96 16.18 -17.27
N TRP A 436 23.98 17.08 -17.27
CA TRP A 436 22.60 16.76 -16.98
C TRP A 436 21.92 16.18 -18.21
N ARG A 437 21.17 15.09 -18.04
CA ARG A 437 20.24 14.55 -19.01
C ARG A 437 18.82 14.76 -18.51
N SER A 438 17.86 14.92 -19.43
CA SER A 438 16.49 15.19 -19.08
C SER A 438 15.47 14.58 -20.05
N PHE A 439 14.30 14.22 -19.50
CA PHE A 439 13.15 13.67 -20.22
C PHE A 439 11.96 14.61 -19.99
N THR A 440 11.85 15.67 -20.79
CA THR A 440 10.83 16.72 -20.64
C THR A 440 9.47 16.33 -21.22
N GLN A 441 9.41 15.26 -22.01
CA GLN A 441 8.18 14.70 -22.57
C GLN A 441 7.35 13.91 -21.53
N ILE A 442 7.96 13.47 -20.41
CA ILE A 442 7.28 12.75 -19.34
C ILE A 442 6.79 13.79 -18.33
N ARG A 443 5.50 14.16 -18.42
CA ARG A 443 4.87 15.16 -17.55
C ARG A 443 3.81 14.50 -16.69
N PHE A 444 4.24 13.90 -15.60
CA PHE A 444 3.40 13.32 -14.57
C PHE A 444 3.57 14.10 -13.27
N ARG A 445 2.64 13.93 -12.34
CA ARG A 445 2.87 14.35 -10.97
C ARG A 445 3.63 13.25 -10.27
N PHE A 446 4.88 13.53 -9.94
CA PHE A 446 5.75 12.58 -9.24
C PHE A 446 5.61 12.73 -7.73
N HIS A 447 5.55 11.60 -7.03
CA HIS A 447 5.36 11.55 -5.59
C HIS A 447 6.57 10.93 -4.88
N ASP A 448 7.21 9.94 -5.51
CA ASP A 448 8.35 9.23 -4.96
C ASP A 448 9.19 8.59 -6.06
N MET A 449 10.39 8.14 -5.72
CA MET A 449 11.21 7.29 -6.57
C MET A 449 11.99 6.28 -5.74
N ALA A 450 12.26 5.14 -6.35
CA ALA A 450 13.06 4.07 -5.78
C ALA A 450 13.96 3.45 -6.85
N PHE A 451 14.91 2.66 -6.41
CA PHE A 451 15.92 2.10 -7.28
C PHE A 451 16.10 0.61 -7.02
N THR A 452 16.23 -0.14 -8.10
CA THR A 452 16.72 -1.51 -8.10
C THR A 452 17.98 -1.58 -8.98
N PRO A 453 18.73 -2.66 -9.04
CA PRO A 453 20.03 -2.66 -9.72
C PRO A 453 20.04 -2.14 -11.16
N HIS A 454 18.96 -2.35 -11.91
CA HIS A 454 18.84 -1.98 -13.32
C HIS A 454 17.72 -0.97 -13.62
N PHE A 455 16.84 -0.72 -12.64
CA PHE A 455 15.65 0.10 -12.88
C PHE A 455 15.56 1.30 -11.94
N VAL A 456 15.01 2.38 -12.48
CA VAL A 456 14.53 3.52 -11.71
C VAL A 456 13.01 3.51 -11.75
N TRP A 457 12.40 3.48 -10.59
CA TRP A 457 10.96 3.41 -10.39
C TRP A 457 10.43 4.76 -9.92
N PHE A 458 9.31 5.21 -10.49
CA PHE A 458 8.67 6.46 -10.12
C PHE A 458 7.22 6.23 -9.73
N ALA A 459 6.87 6.65 -8.53
CA ALA A 459 5.49 6.75 -8.09
C ALA A 459 4.83 7.98 -8.69
N THR A 460 3.72 7.81 -9.41
CA THR A 460 3.05 8.91 -10.11
C THR A 460 1.53 8.90 -9.87
N ASP A 461 0.87 9.96 -10.35
CA ASP A 461 -0.59 10.06 -10.40
C ASP A 461 -1.22 9.25 -11.55
N ARG A 462 -0.41 8.63 -12.41
CA ARG A 462 -0.84 7.85 -13.59
C ARG A 462 -0.46 6.39 -13.56
N GLY A 463 0.29 5.96 -12.55
CA GLY A 463 0.76 4.59 -12.39
C GLY A 463 2.16 4.53 -11.81
N LEU A 464 2.74 3.33 -11.85
CA LEU A 464 4.14 3.06 -11.55
C LEU A 464 4.95 3.13 -12.84
N LEU A 465 5.81 4.13 -12.97
CA LEU A 465 6.67 4.29 -14.15
C LEU A 465 8.03 3.64 -13.88
N LYS A 466 8.45 2.74 -14.77
CA LYS A 466 9.78 2.09 -14.77
C LYS A 466 10.65 2.68 -15.85
N TYR A 467 11.91 2.93 -15.54
CA TYR A 467 12.96 3.20 -16.52
C TYR A 467 14.06 2.16 -16.41
N ASP A 468 14.31 1.45 -17.50
CA ASP A 468 15.46 0.55 -17.64
C ASP A 468 16.69 1.38 -18.02
N VAL A 469 17.69 1.37 -17.14
CA VAL A 469 18.92 2.16 -17.33
C VAL A 469 19.80 1.57 -18.44
N ASN A 470 19.78 0.25 -18.65
CA ASN A 470 20.62 -0.44 -19.63
C ASN A 470 20.04 -0.32 -21.03
N GLU A 471 18.73 -0.63 -21.14
CA GLU A 471 18.01 -0.65 -22.43
C GLU A 471 17.47 0.73 -22.81
N ASN A 472 17.54 1.69 -21.87
CA ASN A 472 17.03 3.06 -22.07
C ASN A 472 15.54 3.05 -22.48
N TYR A 473 14.74 2.24 -21.78
CA TYR A 473 13.35 1.94 -22.08
C TYR A 473 12.43 2.35 -20.94
N TRP A 474 11.22 2.81 -21.28
CA TRP A 474 10.19 3.24 -20.33
C TRP A 474 8.98 2.33 -20.37
N TYR A 475 8.48 1.97 -19.18
CA TYR A 475 7.24 1.23 -19.03
C TYR A 475 6.34 1.86 -17.96
N LEU A 476 5.03 1.94 -18.23
CA LEU A 476 4.05 2.46 -17.27
C LEU A 476 3.08 1.35 -16.87
N TYR A 477 3.18 0.89 -15.64
CA TYR A 477 2.23 -0.05 -15.04
C TYR A 477 1.03 0.71 -14.51
N THR A 478 -0.16 0.15 -14.77
CA THR A 478 -1.45 0.74 -14.43
C THR A 478 -2.36 -0.29 -13.76
N THR A 479 -3.60 0.10 -13.49
CA THR A 479 -4.63 -0.86 -13.01
C THR A 479 -4.92 -1.99 -14.01
N ASN A 480 -4.57 -1.84 -15.29
CA ASN A 480 -4.71 -2.91 -16.28
C ASN A 480 -3.66 -4.00 -16.12
N ASP A 481 -2.55 -3.69 -15.47
CA ASP A 481 -1.44 -4.62 -15.23
C ASP A 481 -1.56 -5.34 -13.88
N GLY A 482 -2.43 -4.85 -12.98
CA GLY A 482 -2.62 -5.40 -11.64
C GLY A 482 -2.38 -4.40 -10.50
N LEU A 483 -2.05 -3.14 -10.80
CA LEU A 483 -1.93 -2.09 -9.80
C LEU A 483 -3.30 -1.77 -9.18
N ALA A 484 -3.38 -1.62 -7.85
CA ALA A 484 -4.65 -1.33 -7.17
C ALA A 484 -5.23 0.04 -7.55
N SER A 485 -4.39 1.00 -7.87
CA SER A 485 -4.78 2.34 -8.32
C SER A 485 -3.64 2.98 -9.11
N ASN A 486 -3.98 3.74 -10.15
CA ASN A 486 -2.99 4.53 -10.89
C ASN A 486 -2.36 5.65 -10.05
N HIS A 487 -2.89 5.96 -8.88
CA HIS A 487 -2.31 6.95 -7.99
C HIS A 487 -1.40 6.27 -6.97
N VAL A 488 -0.09 6.28 -7.24
CA VAL A 488 0.95 5.70 -6.39
C VAL A 488 1.61 6.82 -5.59
N TYR A 489 1.70 6.67 -4.27
CA TYR A 489 2.25 7.69 -3.36
C TYR A 489 3.68 7.41 -2.93
N ARG A 490 4.00 6.15 -2.67
CA ARG A 490 5.30 5.72 -2.14
C ARG A 490 5.70 4.38 -2.70
N ILE A 491 7.02 4.18 -2.85
CA ILE A 491 7.64 2.92 -3.23
C ILE A 491 8.63 2.54 -2.14
N THR A 492 8.47 1.35 -1.57
CA THR A 492 9.44 0.73 -0.69
C THR A 492 9.96 -0.51 -1.39
N VAL A 493 11.28 -0.61 -1.52
CA VAL A 493 11.95 -1.73 -2.19
C VAL A 493 12.27 -2.79 -1.17
N ASP A 494 11.85 -4.01 -1.43
CA ASP A 494 12.37 -5.24 -0.87
C ASP A 494 13.15 -5.98 -1.98
N ASP A 495 14.03 -6.90 -1.65
CA ASP A 495 14.96 -7.54 -2.59
C ASP A 495 14.31 -7.99 -3.89
N THR A 496 13.14 -8.63 -3.81
CA THR A 496 12.39 -9.16 -4.95
C THR A 496 11.08 -8.44 -5.22
N ASP A 497 10.65 -7.56 -4.32
CA ASP A 497 9.32 -6.99 -4.32
C ASP A 497 9.35 -5.46 -4.22
N LEU A 498 8.36 -4.81 -4.82
CA LEU A 498 8.06 -3.41 -4.57
C LEU A 498 6.76 -3.31 -3.78
N TRP A 499 6.84 -2.65 -2.63
CA TRP A 499 5.68 -2.31 -1.82
C TRP A 499 5.20 -0.91 -2.19
N LEU A 500 4.01 -0.85 -2.76
CA LEU A 500 3.46 0.37 -3.35
C LEU A 500 2.29 0.87 -2.51
N ALA A 501 2.45 1.99 -1.83
CA ALA A 501 1.33 2.68 -1.21
C ALA A 501 0.52 3.39 -2.29
N THR A 502 -0.73 3.00 -2.49
CA THR A 502 -1.61 3.54 -3.53
C THR A 502 -2.94 4.04 -2.96
N LYS A 503 -3.70 4.78 -3.75
CA LYS A 503 -5.06 5.20 -3.36
C LYS A 503 -6.02 4.01 -3.16
N GLY A 504 -5.74 2.86 -3.75
CA GLY A 504 -6.59 1.67 -3.70
C GLY A 504 -6.18 0.63 -2.66
N GLY A 505 -5.08 0.84 -1.96
CA GLY A 505 -4.49 -0.10 -1.00
C GLY A 505 -2.98 -0.16 -1.10
N VAL A 506 -2.37 -1.12 -0.43
CA VAL A 506 -0.94 -1.47 -0.58
C VAL A 506 -0.83 -2.59 -1.60
N THR A 507 -0.14 -2.32 -2.69
CA THR A 507 0.14 -3.33 -3.73
C THR A 507 1.57 -3.82 -3.60
N VAL A 508 1.76 -5.12 -3.49
CA VAL A 508 3.06 -5.80 -3.60
C VAL A 508 3.24 -6.22 -5.05
N PHE A 509 4.27 -5.71 -5.69
CA PHE A 509 4.64 -6.07 -7.04
C PHE A 509 5.92 -6.90 -7.03
N ARG A 510 5.83 -8.16 -7.40
CA ARG A 510 6.92 -9.14 -7.47
C ARG A 510 7.70 -8.92 -8.77
N TRP A 511 8.49 -7.87 -8.79
CA TRP A 511 9.22 -7.43 -9.98
C TRP A 511 10.39 -8.35 -10.36
N TYR A 512 10.93 -9.09 -9.39
CA TYR A 512 12.03 -10.02 -9.63
C TYR A 512 11.63 -11.45 -9.27
N ARG A 513 11.52 -12.31 -10.27
CA ARG A 513 11.35 -13.75 -10.10
C ARG A 513 12.40 -14.50 -10.89
N PRO A 514 13.02 -15.59 -10.36
CA PRO A 514 13.91 -16.46 -11.13
C PRO A 514 13.19 -16.97 -12.38
N GLY A 515 13.81 -16.74 -13.57
CA GLY A 515 13.23 -17.10 -14.86
C GLY A 515 12.29 -16.06 -15.50
N LYS A 516 12.02 -14.93 -14.82
CA LYS A 516 11.33 -13.76 -15.37
C LYS A 516 12.21 -12.49 -15.30
N SER A 517 13.55 -12.65 -15.26
CA SER A 517 14.46 -11.51 -15.36
C SER A 517 14.36 -10.91 -16.76
N GLU A 518 13.94 -9.69 -16.84
CA GLU A 518 14.14 -8.81 -18.02
C GLU A 518 15.60 -8.46 -18.16
#